data_96e281e085fe99308d97abd868f4c4df
#
_entry.id   96e281e085fe99308d97abd868f4c4df
#
_cell.length_a   1.000
_cell.length_b   1.000
_cell.length_c   1.000
_cell.angle_alpha   90.00
_cell.angle_beta   90.00
_cell.angle_gamma   90.00
#
_symmetry.space_group_name_H-M   'P 1'
#
loop_
_entity.id
_entity.type
_entity.pdbx_description
1 polymer ?
#
loop_
_entity_poly.entity_id
_entity_poly.type
_entity_poly.pdbx_seq_one_letter_code
_entity_poly.pdbx_strand_id
1 'polypeptide(L)'
;MNTGKVDVLLGLQWGDEGKGKVVDVLTPRYDVVARFQGGPNAGHTLEFEDQKYVLRSIPSGIFQGGKVNIIGNGVVLAPDLFMGEAKDLEKSGHPLKERLKISKKAHLIMPTHRILDRAYEAAKGKNKVGTTGKGIGPTYTDKVSRNGLRVGDILSDFDRKYSEHKERHMKMLAALGWTDFEGFEETEKLWMEGIEYMKGFQFVDSEHEINNLLRSGKNILCEGAQGTMLDVDFGSYPFVTSSNTICAGACTGLGIGPNKVGNVYGIMKAYCTRVGAGPFPTELFDETGKKIRDLGHEYGAVTGRERRCGWIDLVQLRYSVMVDGVTELIMMKSDVLDSFETIKACVAYELPDGPRTEEFPYEIDDVKPIYKELPGWKQDMTKCKSEDEFPQAFRDYVSFLEQYLETRIGIISIGPDREQTIVRK
;
A
#
# COMPACT_ATOMS: atom_id res chain seq x y z
N MET A 1 16.58 15.86 25.76
CA MET A 1 15.36 15.04 25.90
C MET A 1 15.39 14.01 24.78
N ASN A 2 15.25 12.74 25.12
CA ASN A 2 15.19 11.67 24.10
C ASN A 2 13.81 11.77 23.42
N THR A 3 13.75 12.32 22.22
CA THR A 3 12.52 12.35 21.42
C THR A 3 12.41 11.04 20.65
N GLY A 4 11.21 10.48 20.58
CA GLY A 4 10.93 9.30 19.74
C GLY A 4 11.20 9.55 18.27
N LYS A 5 11.23 8.50 17.47
CA LYS A 5 11.48 8.52 16.02
C LYS A 5 10.24 8.11 15.26
N VAL A 6 10.15 8.59 14.03
CA VAL A 6 9.17 8.17 13.04
C VAL A 6 9.92 7.44 11.93
N ASP A 7 9.63 6.16 11.76
CA ASP A 7 10.12 5.39 10.62
C ASP A 7 8.95 5.14 9.65
N VAL A 8 9.22 5.13 8.35
CA VAL A 8 8.21 5.01 7.31
C VAL A 8 8.42 3.73 6.51
N LEU A 9 7.38 2.96 6.32
CA LEU A 9 7.40 1.72 5.56
C LEU A 9 6.57 1.86 4.28
N LEU A 10 7.20 1.66 3.14
CA LEU A 10 6.63 1.92 1.81
C LEU A 10 6.81 0.70 0.90
N GLY A 11 5.83 0.48 0.00
CA GLY A 11 6.06 -0.36 -1.17
C GLY A 11 6.73 0.45 -2.27
N LEU A 12 7.73 -0.10 -2.93
CA LEU A 12 8.50 0.62 -3.96
C LEU A 12 8.03 0.34 -5.39
N GLN A 13 7.16 -0.64 -5.60
CA GLN A 13 6.68 -1.08 -6.92
C GLN A 13 5.21 -0.65 -7.12
N TRP A 14 4.40 -1.48 -7.74
CA TRP A 14 2.97 -1.22 -8.02
C TRP A 14 2.02 -1.79 -6.96
N GLY A 15 2.44 -1.87 -5.70
CA GLY A 15 1.67 -2.46 -4.62
C GLY A 15 1.84 -3.98 -4.52
N ASP A 16 1.16 -4.57 -3.53
CA ASP A 16 1.20 -6.02 -3.26
C ASP A 16 2.61 -6.58 -2.93
N GLU A 17 3.54 -5.73 -2.45
CA GLU A 17 4.90 -6.14 -2.08
C GLU A 17 4.96 -6.99 -0.80
N GLY A 18 3.85 -7.14 -0.05
CA GLY A 18 3.82 -7.90 1.20
C GLY A 18 4.04 -7.04 2.45
N LYS A 19 3.63 -5.78 2.40
CA LYS A 19 3.77 -4.80 3.51
C LYS A 19 3.26 -5.32 4.85
N GLY A 20 2.11 -6.01 4.89
CA GLY A 20 1.52 -6.51 6.13
C GLY A 20 2.47 -7.42 6.93
N LYS A 21 3.13 -8.39 6.28
CA LYS A 21 4.12 -9.25 6.93
C LYS A 21 5.28 -8.45 7.53
N VAL A 22 5.78 -7.46 6.79
CA VAL A 22 6.90 -6.64 7.25
C VAL A 22 6.51 -5.75 8.43
N VAL A 23 5.31 -5.14 8.39
CA VAL A 23 4.79 -4.36 9.54
C VAL A 23 4.73 -5.24 10.77
N ASP A 24 4.20 -6.45 10.65
CA ASP A 24 4.09 -7.38 11.77
C ASP A 24 5.48 -7.75 12.36
N VAL A 25 6.47 -8.04 11.50
CA VAL A 25 7.86 -8.32 11.92
C VAL A 25 8.50 -7.12 12.61
N LEU A 26 8.24 -5.90 12.14
CA LEU A 26 8.86 -4.68 12.69
C LEU A 26 8.13 -4.13 13.91
N THR A 27 6.81 -4.35 14.03
CA THR A 27 5.96 -3.77 15.10
C THR A 27 6.50 -3.95 16.52
N PRO A 28 7.14 -5.08 16.90
CA PRO A 28 7.72 -5.19 18.25
C PRO A 28 8.69 -4.08 18.65
N ARG A 29 9.37 -3.45 17.67
CA ARG A 29 10.34 -2.36 17.87
C ARG A 29 9.69 -0.98 18.06
N TYR A 30 8.37 -0.86 17.85
CA TYR A 30 7.62 0.40 17.88
C TYR A 30 6.55 0.40 18.97
N ASP A 31 6.17 1.58 19.42
CA ASP A 31 5.06 1.78 20.35
C ASP A 31 3.74 2.03 19.62
N VAL A 32 3.83 2.58 18.41
CA VAL A 32 2.69 3.03 17.62
C VAL A 32 2.83 2.56 16.17
N VAL A 33 1.74 2.10 15.56
CA VAL A 33 1.64 1.88 14.11
C VAL A 33 0.56 2.81 13.54
N ALA A 34 0.88 3.60 12.53
CA ALA A 34 -0.02 4.59 11.97
C ALA A 34 -0.16 4.48 10.45
N ARG A 35 -1.39 4.30 9.96
CA ARG A 35 -1.74 4.38 8.54
C ARG A 35 -1.86 5.84 8.13
N PHE A 36 -1.21 6.26 7.06
CA PHE A 36 -1.15 7.66 6.69
C PHE A 36 -1.88 8.01 5.38
N GLN A 37 -2.20 7.03 4.51
CA GLN A 37 -2.91 7.27 3.25
C GLN A 37 -3.65 6.01 2.77
N GLY A 38 -4.35 6.13 1.63
CA GLY A 38 -5.13 5.06 1.05
C GLY A 38 -6.47 4.87 1.77
N GLY A 39 -7.05 3.70 1.60
CA GLY A 39 -8.34 3.38 2.16
C GLY A 39 -8.64 1.89 1.98
N PRO A 40 -9.92 1.50 1.85
CA PRO A 40 -10.30 0.10 1.73
C PRO A 40 -9.89 -0.57 0.41
N ASN A 41 -9.21 0.15 -0.50
CA ASN A 41 -8.54 -0.42 -1.67
C ASN A 41 -7.25 -1.16 -1.31
N ALA A 42 -6.66 -0.94 -0.14
CA ALA A 42 -5.57 -1.74 0.38
C ALA A 42 -6.03 -3.16 0.77
N GLY A 43 -5.10 -4.11 0.77
CA GLY A 43 -5.29 -5.46 1.25
C GLY A 43 -3.97 -5.96 1.85
N HIS A 44 -3.74 -5.68 3.13
CA HIS A 44 -2.56 -6.14 3.86
C HIS A 44 -2.83 -7.51 4.43
N THR A 45 -2.29 -8.54 3.78
CA THR A 45 -2.44 -9.92 4.21
C THR A 45 -1.39 -10.24 5.27
N LEU A 46 -1.84 -10.84 6.36
CA LEU A 46 -1.01 -11.41 7.42
C LEU A 46 -1.40 -12.86 7.60
N GLU A 47 -0.41 -13.74 7.75
CA GLU A 47 -0.60 -15.16 7.98
C GLU A 47 0.23 -15.55 9.20
N PHE A 48 -0.44 -15.99 10.26
CA PHE A 48 0.16 -16.50 11.50
C PHE A 48 -0.85 -17.38 12.26
N GLU A 49 -0.35 -18.33 13.04
CA GLU A 49 -1.18 -19.27 13.83
C GLU A 49 -2.25 -19.98 12.98
N ASP A 50 -1.88 -20.41 11.76
CA ASP A 50 -2.75 -21.05 10.78
C ASP A 50 -3.99 -20.22 10.37
N GLN A 51 -3.97 -18.92 10.62
CA GLN A 51 -5.03 -17.99 10.24
C GLN A 51 -4.52 -16.96 9.25
N LYS A 52 -5.43 -16.54 8.38
CA LYS A 52 -5.18 -15.50 7.37
C LYS A 52 -6.08 -14.31 7.61
N TYR A 53 -5.47 -13.15 7.81
CA TYR A 53 -6.15 -11.88 7.98
C TYR A 53 -5.87 -10.97 6.79
N VAL A 54 -6.87 -10.22 6.36
CA VAL A 54 -6.73 -9.22 5.30
C VAL A 54 -7.20 -7.88 5.81
N LEU A 55 -6.27 -7.03 6.22
CA LEU A 55 -6.56 -5.68 6.69
C LEU A 55 -6.66 -4.69 5.53
N ARG A 56 -7.61 -3.77 5.64
CA ARG A 56 -7.89 -2.75 4.62
C ARG A 56 -7.61 -1.34 5.12
N SER A 57 -8.20 -0.97 6.25
CA SER A 57 -8.10 0.37 6.84
C SER A 57 -7.38 0.36 8.18
N ILE A 58 -7.52 -0.72 8.94
CA ILE A 58 -6.93 -0.87 10.27
C ILE A 58 -5.42 -1.13 10.13
N PRO A 59 -4.55 -0.45 10.93
CA PRO A 59 -3.11 -0.70 10.90
C PRO A 59 -2.75 -2.13 11.30
N SER A 60 -1.72 -2.70 10.65
CA SER A 60 -1.28 -4.08 10.88
C SER A 60 -0.69 -4.31 12.28
N GLY A 61 -0.33 -3.26 12.99
CA GLY A 61 0.11 -3.33 14.40
C GLY A 61 -0.97 -3.78 15.39
N ILE A 62 -2.22 -3.90 14.95
CA ILE A 62 -3.35 -4.28 15.82
C ILE A 62 -3.19 -5.69 16.42
N PHE A 63 -2.47 -6.58 15.76
CA PHE A 63 -2.23 -7.94 16.22
C PHE A 63 -1.22 -8.02 17.38
N GLN A 64 -0.40 -6.98 17.56
CA GLN A 64 0.60 -6.91 18.64
C GLN A 64 0.02 -6.26 19.89
N GLY A 65 0.06 -6.98 21.03
CA GLY A 65 -0.44 -6.48 22.31
C GLY A 65 0.27 -5.20 22.77
N GLY A 66 -0.47 -4.30 23.44
CA GLY A 66 0.09 -3.09 24.03
C GLY A 66 0.49 -1.97 23.07
N LYS A 67 0.25 -2.14 21.75
CA LYS A 67 0.55 -1.13 20.73
C LYS A 67 -0.65 -0.21 20.49
N VAL A 68 -0.36 1.07 20.28
CA VAL A 68 -1.35 2.06 19.81
C VAL A 68 -1.41 2.02 18.29
N ASN A 69 -2.62 2.00 17.74
CA ASN A 69 -2.83 2.03 16.29
C ASN A 69 -3.58 3.31 15.91
N ILE A 70 -3.14 4.00 14.87
CA ILE A 70 -3.73 5.28 14.46
C ILE A 70 -4.09 5.23 12.97
N ILE A 71 -5.34 5.57 12.66
CA ILE A 71 -5.77 5.90 11.31
C ILE A 71 -5.62 7.41 11.14
N GLY A 72 -4.66 7.82 10.32
CA GLY A 72 -4.30 9.23 10.10
C GLY A 72 -5.26 9.99 9.21
N ASN A 73 -5.08 11.30 9.14
CA ASN A 73 -5.90 12.22 8.35
C ASN A 73 -5.79 12.05 6.84
N GLY A 74 -4.73 11.40 6.36
CA GLY A 74 -4.56 11.11 4.94
C GLY A 74 -5.36 9.89 4.47
N VAL A 75 -5.85 9.05 5.37
CA VAL A 75 -6.68 7.88 5.05
C VAL A 75 -8.11 8.32 4.70
N VAL A 76 -8.73 7.59 3.76
CA VAL A 76 -10.17 7.70 3.46
C VAL A 76 -10.88 6.44 3.95
N LEU A 77 -11.93 6.59 4.75
CA LEU A 77 -12.62 5.51 5.46
C LEU A 77 -14.03 5.27 4.92
N ALA A 78 -14.35 4.01 4.64
CA ALA A 78 -15.71 3.57 4.37
C ALA A 78 -16.29 2.96 5.65
N PRO A 79 -17.20 3.62 6.35
CA PRO A 79 -17.74 3.20 7.65
C PRO A 79 -18.27 1.77 7.71
N ASP A 80 -19.00 1.34 6.69
CA ASP A 80 -19.55 -0.02 6.56
C ASP A 80 -18.44 -1.07 6.43
N LEU A 81 -17.42 -0.80 5.58
CA LEU A 81 -16.30 -1.71 5.39
C LEU A 81 -15.40 -1.74 6.63
N PHE A 82 -15.20 -0.58 7.27
CA PHE A 82 -14.50 -0.49 8.55
C PHE A 82 -15.20 -1.29 9.65
N MET A 83 -16.53 -1.16 9.75
CA MET A 83 -17.32 -1.93 10.72
C MET A 83 -17.18 -3.44 10.49
N GLY A 84 -17.23 -3.90 9.24
CA GLY A 84 -17.03 -5.30 8.90
C GLY A 84 -15.65 -5.80 9.33
N GLU A 85 -14.58 -5.11 8.91
CA GLU A 85 -13.20 -5.42 9.26
C GLU A 85 -12.98 -5.45 10.78
N ALA A 86 -13.50 -4.46 11.50
CA ALA A 86 -13.38 -4.36 12.95
C ALA A 86 -14.10 -5.50 13.68
N LYS A 87 -15.34 -5.81 13.28
CA LYS A 87 -16.11 -6.92 13.87
C LYS A 87 -15.45 -8.28 13.66
N ASP A 88 -14.82 -8.51 12.50
CA ASP A 88 -14.12 -9.76 12.22
C ASP A 88 -12.87 -9.90 13.10
N LEU A 89 -12.14 -8.83 13.33
CA LEU A 89 -11.00 -8.81 14.27
C LEU A 89 -11.45 -9.01 15.72
N GLU A 90 -12.54 -8.36 16.15
CA GLU A 90 -13.09 -8.54 17.50
C GLU A 90 -13.53 -9.99 17.76
N LYS A 91 -14.18 -10.64 16.77
CA LYS A 91 -14.54 -12.07 16.84
C LYS A 91 -13.33 -12.99 16.94
N SER A 92 -12.21 -12.60 16.35
CA SER A 92 -10.93 -13.32 16.45
C SER A 92 -10.14 -12.98 17.72
N GLY A 93 -10.73 -12.27 18.69
CA GLY A 93 -10.14 -12.00 19.99
C GLY A 93 -9.21 -10.78 20.04
N HIS A 94 -9.24 -9.91 19.03
CA HIS A 94 -8.43 -8.70 18.98
C HIS A 94 -9.25 -7.47 19.42
N PRO A 95 -9.12 -6.97 20.67
CA PRO A 95 -9.86 -5.79 21.12
C PRO A 95 -9.34 -4.54 20.43
N LEU A 96 -10.24 -3.75 19.83
CA LEU A 96 -9.87 -2.59 19.01
C LEU A 96 -10.07 -1.25 19.73
N LYS A 97 -11.17 -1.08 20.45
CA LYS A 97 -11.65 0.23 20.94
C LYS A 97 -10.65 0.97 21.82
N GLU A 98 -9.84 0.24 22.59
CA GLU A 98 -8.83 0.82 23.47
C GLU A 98 -7.51 1.12 22.77
N ARG A 99 -7.25 0.47 21.63
CA ARG A 99 -5.95 0.49 20.94
C ARG A 99 -5.97 1.14 19.57
N LEU A 100 -7.17 1.43 19.03
CA LEU A 100 -7.33 2.06 17.73
C LEU A 100 -7.89 3.47 17.90
N LYS A 101 -7.16 4.45 17.38
CA LYS A 101 -7.56 5.86 17.33
C LYS A 101 -7.75 6.29 15.88
N ILE A 102 -8.77 7.11 15.64
CA ILE A 102 -9.12 7.56 14.29
C ILE A 102 -9.02 9.08 14.23
N SER A 103 -8.30 9.59 13.23
CA SER A 103 -8.19 11.04 13.03
C SER A 103 -9.56 11.67 12.72
N LYS A 104 -9.93 12.72 13.44
CA LYS A 104 -11.10 13.55 13.12
C LYS A 104 -11.03 14.14 11.71
N LYS A 105 -9.82 14.32 11.18
CA LYS A 105 -9.58 14.92 9.85
C LYS A 105 -9.55 13.90 8.70
N ALA A 106 -9.64 12.59 8.99
CA ALA A 106 -9.80 11.57 7.95
C ALA A 106 -11.14 11.76 7.23
N HIS A 107 -11.16 11.53 5.91
CA HIS A 107 -12.36 11.71 5.10
C HIS A 107 -13.19 10.44 5.03
N LEU A 108 -14.50 10.60 4.97
CA LEU A 108 -15.46 9.51 4.84
C LEU A 108 -15.75 9.24 3.37
N ILE A 109 -15.62 7.99 2.96
CA ILE A 109 -16.12 7.51 1.67
C ILE A 109 -17.62 7.34 1.79
N MET A 110 -18.38 8.22 1.17
CA MET A 110 -19.84 8.13 1.15
C MET A 110 -20.31 7.06 0.15
N PRO A 111 -21.53 6.50 0.31
CA PRO A 111 -22.10 5.59 -0.68
C PRO A 111 -22.15 6.19 -2.09
N THR A 112 -22.42 7.48 -2.20
CA THR A 112 -22.44 8.22 -3.47
C THR A 112 -21.05 8.32 -4.13
N HIS A 113 -19.94 8.31 -3.38
CA HIS A 113 -18.59 8.24 -3.95
C HIS A 113 -18.37 6.94 -4.73
N ARG A 114 -18.94 5.81 -4.28
CA ARG A 114 -18.83 4.54 -5.00
C ARG A 114 -19.59 4.57 -6.32
N ILE A 115 -20.74 5.25 -6.35
CA ILE A 115 -21.49 5.45 -7.60
C ILE A 115 -20.73 6.38 -8.54
N LEU A 116 -20.19 7.50 -8.03
CA LEU A 116 -19.35 8.41 -8.82
C LEU A 116 -18.12 7.72 -9.40
N ASP A 117 -17.48 6.81 -8.65
CA ASP A 117 -16.35 6.02 -9.12
C ASP A 117 -16.73 5.15 -10.33
N ARG A 118 -17.89 4.46 -10.26
CA ARG A 118 -18.42 3.67 -11.37
C ARG A 118 -18.80 4.55 -12.57
N ALA A 119 -19.44 5.68 -12.31
CA ALA A 119 -19.88 6.62 -13.35
C ALA A 119 -18.68 7.23 -14.11
N TYR A 120 -17.64 7.66 -13.38
CA TYR A 120 -16.43 8.19 -13.99
C TYR A 120 -15.67 7.13 -14.80
N GLU A 121 -15.56 5.90 -14.31
CA GLU A 121 -14.94 4.81 -15.07
C GLU A 121 -15.74 4.47 -16.33
N ALA A 122 -17.07 4.45 -16.24
CA ALA A 122 -17.92 4.22 -17.41
C ALA A 122 -17.77 5.33 -18.46
N ALA A 123 -17.67 6.59 -18.03
CA ALA A 123 -17.50 7.73 -18.92
C ALA A 123 -16.17 7.72 -19.69
N LYS A 124 -15.12 7.08 -19.16
CA LYS A 124 -13.81 6.94 -19.84
C LYS A 124 -13.83 5.95 -21.02
N GLY A 125 -14.85 5.13 -21.15
CA GLY A 125 -14.98 4.18 -22.26
C GLY A 125 -13.80 3.21 -22.35
N LYS A 126 -13.01 3.30 -23.43
CA LYS A 126 -11.82 2.46 -23.65
C LYS A 126 -10.62 2.83 -22.75
N ASN A 127 -10.61 4.05 -22.22
CA ASN A 127 -9.51 4.59 -21.40
C ASN A 127 -9.71 4.33 -19.90
N LYS A 128 -10.41 3.27 -19.53
CA LYS A 128 -10.61 2.87 -18.13
C LYS A 128 -9.28 2.62 -17.43
N VAL A 129 -9.15 3.15 -16.23
CA VAL A 129 -7.99 2.92 -15.36
C VAL A 129 -8.08 1.55 -14.64
N GLY A 130 -9.29 1.04 -14.48
CA GLY A 130 -9.56 -0.20 -13.76
C GLY A 130 -9.62 0.03 -12.25
N THR A 131 -10.42 1.02 -11.81
CA THR A 131 -10.62 1.33 -10.39
C THR A 131 -11.20 0.15 -9.62
N THR A 132 -11.08 0.21 -8.29
CA THR A 132 -11.67 -0.81 -7.41
C THR A 132 -13.18 -0.61 -7.19
N GLY A 133 -13.76 0.47 -7.71
CA GLY A 133 -15.17 0.82 -7.50
C GLY A 133 -15.52 1.19 -6.05
N LYS A 134 -14.52 1.44 -5.20
CA LYS A 134 -14.71 1.71 -3.77
C LYS A 134 -14.83 3.19 -3.42
N GLY A 135 -14.84 4.07 -4.41
CA GLY A 135 -15.02 5.51 -4.21
C GLY A 135 -13.77 6.25 -3.74
N ILE A 136 -12.59 5.67 -3.88
CA ILE A 136 -11.31 6.26 -3.43
C ILE A 136 -11.03 7.58 -4.16
N GLY A 137 -11.00 7.56 -5.50
CA GLY A 137 -10.74 8.72 -6.33
C GLY A 137 -11.70 9.89 -6.04
N PRO A 138 -13.04 9.67 -6.12
CA PRO A 138 -14.00 10.71 -5.81
C PRO A 138 -13.87 11.30 -4.41
N THR A 139 -13.53 10.49 -3.39
CA THR A 139 -13.32 10.98 -2.03
C THR A 139 -12.09 11.88 -1.92
N TYR A 140 -10.97 11.52 -2.57
CA TYR A 140 -9.79 12.39 -2.63
C TYR A 140 -10.05 13.67 -3.45
N THR A 141 -10.85 13.59 -4.52
CA THR A 141 -11.33 14.76 -5.26
C THR A 141 -12.07 15.72 -4.33
N ASP A 142 -13.01 15.22 -3.54
CA ASP A 142 -13.74 16.01 -2.55
C ASP A 142 -12.85 16.60 -1.47
N LYS A 143 -11.87 15.83 -0.99
CA LYS A 143 -10.87 16.33 -0.05
C LYS A 143 -10.13 17.54 -0.60
N VAL A 144 -9.61 17.44 -1.82
CA VAL A 144 -8.81 18.52 -2.45
C VAL A 144 -9.68 19.70 -2.83
N SER A 145 -10.92 19.47 -3.31
CA SER A 145 -11.88 20.53 -3.61
C SER A 145 -12.52 21.16 -2.35
N ARG A 146 -12.20 20.65 -1.17
CA ARG A 146 -12.71 21.12 0.13
C ARG A 146 -14.21 20.90 0.33
N ASN A 147 -14.73 19.83 -0.25
CA ASN A 147 -16.13 19.43 -0.20
C ASN A 147 -16.33 18.06 0.46
N GLY A 148 -15.31 17.56 1.16
CA GLY A 148 -15.35 16.22 1.75
C GLY A 148 -15.92 16.20 3.17
N LEU A 149 -16.68 15.15 3.48
CA LEU A 149 -17.16 14.85 4.82
C LEU A 149 -16.04 14.17 5.63
N ARG A 150 -15.79 14.64 6.85
CA ARG A 150 -14.73 14.14 7.73
C ARG A 150 -15.28 13.32 8.89
N VAL A 151 -14.45 12.47 9.47
CA VAL A 151 -14.79 11.70 10.69
C VAL A 151 -15.23 12.62 11.83
N GLY A 152 -14.60 13.77 12.02
CA GLY A 152 -14.97 14.75 13.06
C GLY A 152 -16.39 15.30 12.88
N ASP A 153 -16.93 15.30 11.68
CA ASP A 153 -18.30 15.76 11.40
C ASP A 153 -19.36 14.84 12.02
N ILE A 154 -19.00 13.57 12.29
CA ILE A 154 -19.89 12.62 13.02
C ILE A 154 -20.28 13.16 14.38
N LEU A 155 -19.45 14.02 14.99
CA LEU A 155 -19.66 14.58 16.31
C LEU A 155 -20.51 15.86 16.31
N SER A 156 -20.80 16.43 15.13
CA SER A 156 -21.49 17.73 15.04
C SER A 156 -22.22 17.89 13.70
N ASP A 157 -23.54 18.11 13.78
CA ASP A 157 -24.40 18.47 12.64
C ASP A 157 -24.25 17.54 11.42
N PHE A 158 -24.09 16.25 11.72
CA PHE A 158 -23.78 15.21 10.74
C PHE A 158 -24.84 15.08 9.65
N ASP A 159 -26.12 15.01 10.04
CA ASP A 159 -27.24 14.73 9.11
C ASP A 159 -27.38 15.84 8.05
N ARG A 160 -27.24 17.11 8.46
CA ARG A 160 -27.27 18.24 7.53
C ARG A 160 -26.09 18.16 6.55
N LYS A 161 -24.87 18.01 7.07
CA LYS A 161 -23.67 17.93 6.23
C LYS A 161 -23.73 16.74 5.26
N TYR A 162 -24.15 15.57 5.75
CA TYR A 162 -24.33 14.39 4.91
C TYR A 162 -25.32 14.66 3.78
N SER A 163 -26.48 15.25 4.09
CA SER A 163 -27.52 15.55 3.13
C SER A 163 -27.04 16.53 2.05
N GLU A 164 -26.33 17.60 2.44
CA GLU A 164 -25.76 18.58 1.52
C GLU A 164 -24.75 17.95 0.54
N HIS A 165 -23.86 17.10 1.04
CA HIS A 165 -22.88 16.40 0.20
C HIS A 165 -23.55 15.37 -0.71
N LYS A 166 -24.54 14.61 -0.20
CA LYS A 166 -25.33 13.66 -1.00
C LYS A 166 -26.06 14.38 -2.15
N GLU A 167 -26.73 15.50 -1.86
CA GLU A 167 -27.42 16.30 -2.89
C GLU A 167 -26.44 16.78 -3.98
N ARG A 168 -25.28 17.26 -3.60
CA ARG A 168 -24.22 17.67 -4.53
C ARG A 168 -23.80 16.51 -5.45
N HIS A 169 -23.54 15.33 -4.88
CA HIS A 169 -23.16 14.15 -5.65
C HIS A 169 -24.29 13.69 -6.60
N MET A 170 -25.53 13.76 -6.15
CA MET A 170 -26.67 13.40 -7.00
C MET A 170 -26.80 14.36 -8.20
N LYS A 171 -26.54 15.67 -8.01
CA LYS A 171 -26.46 16.64 -9.13
C LYS A 171 -25.31 16.31 -10.11
N MET A 172 -24.15 15.89 -9.60
CA MET A 172 -23.02 15.48 -10.44
C MET A 172 -23.36 14.21 -11.24
N LEU A 173 -23.96 13.22 -10.62
CA LEU A 173 -24.40 11.98 -11.28
C LEU A 173 -25.46 12.27 -12.36
N ALA A 174 -26.41 13.15 -12.08
CA ALA A 174 -27.42 13.58 -13.06
C ALA A 174 -26.77 14.28 -14.26
N ALA A 175 -25.77 15.14 -14.03
CA ALA A 175 -25.02 15.80 -15.11
C ALA A 175 -24.22 14.81 -15.98
N LEU A 176 -23.79 13.67 -15.42
CA LEU A 176 -23.16 12.57 -16.16
C LEU A 176 -24.18 11.65 -16.87
N GLY A 177 -25.49 11.89 -16.69
CA GLY A 177 -26.57 11.02 -17.21
C GLY A 177 -26.57 9.62 -16.55
N TRP A 178 -26.07 9.50 -15.32
CA TRP A 178 -26.00 8.24 -14.62
C TRP A 178 -27.34 7.85 -14.02
N THR A 179 -27.83 6.63 -14.28
CA THR A 179 -29.13 6.12 -13.84
C THR A 179 -29.06 4.82 -13.03
N ASP A 180 -27.87 4.23 -12.90
CA ASP A 180 -27.69 2.98 -12.14
C ASP A 180 -27.47 3.28 -10.65
N PHE A 181 -28.51 3.09 -9.86
CA PHE A 181 -28.51 3.21 -8.40
C PHE A 181 -28.84 1.87 -7.71
N GLU A 182 -28.61 0.75 -8.40
CA GLU A 182 -28.87 -0.56 -7.83
C GLU A 182 -28.10 -0.75 -6.52
N GLY A 183 -28.78 -1.23 -5.47
CA GLY A 183 -28.21 -1.48 -4.14
C GLY A 183 -27.80 -0.23 -3.36
N PHE A 184 -28.17 0.97 -3.81
CA PHE A 184 -27.80 2.21 -3.12
C PHE A 184 -28.39 2.31 -1.72
N GLU A 185 -29.68 2.03 -1.57
CA GLU A 185 -30.40 2.18 -0.29
C GLU A 185 -29.85 1.21 0.77
N GLU A 186 -29.57 -0.04 0.41
CA GLU A 186 -28.94 -1.02 1.29
C GLU A 186 -27.53 -0.61 1.67
N THR A 187 -26.76 -0.11 0.71
CA THR A 187 -25.41 0.40 0.96
C THR A 187 -25.44 1.60 1.90
N GLU A 188 -26.35 2.53 1.69
CA GLU A 188 -26.52 3.71 2.54
C GLU A 188 -26.92 3.31 3.97
N LYS A 189 -27.84 2.37 4.12
CA LYS A 189 -28.26 1.83 5.43
C LYS A 189 -27.06 1.22 6.18
N LEU A 190 -26.32 0.32 5.54
CA LEU A 190 -25.12 -0.29 6.14
C LEU A 190 -24.06 0.75 6.46
N TRP A 191 -23.91 1.76 5.65
CA TRP A 191 -22.98 2.86 5.87
C TRP A 191 -23.37 3.67 7.11
N MET A 192 -24.67 3.97 7.32
CA MET A 192 -25.16 4.63 8.52
C MET A 192 -24.97 3.76 9.77
N GLU A 193 -25.19 2.46 9.69
CA GLU A 193 -24.84 1.52 10.77
C GLU A 193 -23.34 1.58 11.08
N GLY A 194 -22.49 1.69 10.07
CA GLY A 194 -21.05 1.89 10.20
C GLY A 194 -20.69 3.20 10.92
N ILE A 195 -21.40 4.30 10.63
CA ILE A 195 -21.24 5.58 11.33
C ILE A 195 -21.54 5.41 12.83
N GLU A 196 -22.67 4.78 13.17
CA GLU A 196 -23.03 4.53 14.57
C GLU A 196 -21.98 3.64 15.28
N TYR A 197 -21.50 2.60 14.59
CA TYR A 197 -20.45 1.74 15.12
C TYR A 197 -19.14 2.50 15.38
N MET A 198 -18.76 3.41 14.46
CA MET A 198 -17.55 4.23 14.60
C MET A 198 -17.57 5.16 15.82
N LYS A 199 -18.74 5.62 16.28
CA LYS A 199 -18.88 6.42 17.51
C LYS A 199 -18.32 5.73 18.76
N GLY A 200 -18.18 4.43 18.74
CA GLY A 200 -17.56 3.64 19.81
C GLY A 200 -16.03 3.74 19.87
N PHE A 201 -15.37 4.40 18.92
CA PHE A 201 -13.93 4.56 18.86
C PHE A 201 -13.48 5.97 19.30
N GLN A 202 -12.18 6.09 19.62
CA GLN A 202 -11.58 7.38 19.97
C GLN A 202 -11.28 8.20 18.71
N PHE A 203 -12.01 9.30 18.51
CA PHE A 203 -11.70 10.28 17.49
C PHE A 203 -10.72 11.32 18.05
N VAL A 204 -9.55 11.44 17.44
CA VAL A 204 -8.44 12.27 17.93
C VAL A 204 -8.00 13.32 16.90
N ASP A 205 -7.38 14.37 17.38
CA ASP A 205 -6.59 15.29 16.56
C ASP A 205 -5.21 14.64 16.35
N SER A 206 -5.10 13.84 15.29
CA SER A 206 -3.97 12.90 15.07
C SER A 206 -2.61 13.58 15.05
N GLU A 207 -2.52 14.79 14.54
CA GLU A 207 -1.29 15.59 14.52
C GLU A 207 -0.82 15.95 15.94
N HIS A 208 -1.75 16.24 16.85
CA HIS A 208 -1.40 16.49 18.26
C HIS A 208 -1.05 15.19 18.97
N GLU A 209 -1.84 14.15 18.77
CA GLU A 209 -1.61 12.84 19.39
C GLU A 209 -0.23 12.28 19.03
N ILE A 210 0.11 12.23 17.74
CA ILE A 210 1.38 11.71 17.24
C ILE A 210 2.56 12.54 17.74
N ASN A 211 2.49 13.87 17.67
CA ASN A 211 3.58 14.72 18.14
C ASN A 211 3.75 14.68 19.67
N ASN A 212 2.68 14.43 20.44
CA ASN A 212 2.78 14.20 21.89
C ASN A 212 3.47 12.86 22.20
N LEU A 213 3.10 11.80 21.48
CA LEU A 213 3.76 10.49 21.60
C LEU A 213 5.25 10.60 21.29
N LEU A 214 5.64 11.28 20.23
CA LEU A 214 7.05 11.54 19.90
C LEU A 214 7.78 12.32 21.01
N ARG A 215 7.17 13.37 21.56
CA ARG A 215 7.74 14.13 22.69
C ARG A 215 7.92 13.29 23.94
N SER A 216 7.07 12.29 24.14
CA SER A 216 7.19 11.34 25.25
C SER A 216 8.18 10.19 24.99
N GLY A 217 8.94 10.25 23.88
CA GLY A 217 9.97 9.25 23.54
C GLY A 217 9.42 7.98 22.86
N LYS A 218 8.18 8.00 22.37
CA LYS A 218 7.57 6.85 21.69
C LYS A 218 8.00 6.76 20.24
N ASN A 219 8.33 5.55 19.77
CA ASN A 219 8.68 5.27 18.38
C ASN A 219 7.43 4.91 17.57
N ILE A 220 7.34 5.47 16.38
CA ILE A 220 6.18 5.33 15.47
C ILE A 220 6.62 4.70 14.16
N LEU A 221 5.91 3.64 13.74
CA LEU A 221 5.99 3.09 12.40
C LEU A 221 4.83 3.60 11.55
N CYS A 222 5.13 4.32 10.49
CA CYS A 222 4.16 4.77 9.51
C CYS A 222 3.98 3.68 8.44
N GLU A 223 2.80 3.10 8.39
CA GLU A 223 2.45 2.03 7.46
C GLU A 223 1.81 2.61 6.19
N GLY A 224 2.52 2.49 5.06
CA GLY A 224 2.04 2.88 3.74
C GLY A 224 1.10 1.84 3.12
N ALA A 225 0.33 2.26 2.15
CA ALA A 225 -0.50 1.42 1.31
C ALA A 225 -0.16 1.65 -0.17
N GLN A 226 -0.49 0.69 -1.04
CA GLN A 226 -0.08 0.68 -2.44
C GLN A 226 1.46 0.67 -2.59
N GLY A 227 2.02 1.37 -3.56
CA GLY A 227 3.45 1.48 -3.79
C GLY A 227 3.80 2.77 -4.53
N THR A 228 5.09 3.12 -4.59
CA THR A 228 5.60 4.37 -5.17
C THR A 228 5.13 4.57 -6.61
N MET A 229 5.10 3.49 -7.40
CA MET A 229 4.66 3.58 -8.80
C MET A 229 3.14 3.79 -8.96
N LEU A 230 2.40 3.80 -7.87
CA LEU A 230 0.98 4.17 -7.81
C LEU A 230 0.74 5.53 -7.15
N ASP A 231 1.80 6.29 -6.83
CA ASP A 231 1.69 7.64 -6.29
C ASP A 231 1.02 8.59 -7.31
N VAL A 232 0.16 9.49 -6.83
CA VAL A 232 -0.61 10.40 -7.71
C VAL A 232 0.27 11.37 -8.47
N ASP A 233 1.44 11.76 -7.92
CA ASP A 233 2.36 12.72 -8.52
C ASP A 233 3.54 12.04 -9.24
N PHE A 234 4.10 10.98 -8.64
CA PHE A 234 5.36 10.36 -9.08
C PHE A 234 5.19 8.94 -9.65
N GLY A 235 3.99 8.39 -9.62
CA GLY A 235 3.69 7.07 -10.18
C GLY A 235 3.51 7.06 -11.70
N SER A 236 3.14 5.90 -12.24
CA SER A 236 2.88 5.67 -13.66
C SER A 236 1.53 6.27 -14.09
N TYR A 237 1.41 7.58 -14.03
CA TYR A 237 0.19 8.34 -14.39
C TYR A 237 -0.25 8.06 -15.82
N PRO A 238 -1.58 7.93 -16.11
CA PRO A 238 -2.72 8.09 -15.20
C PRO A 238 -3.12 6.83 -14.41
N PHE A 239 -2.39 5.74 -14.53
CA PHE A 239 -2.69 4.46 -13.90
C PHE A 239 -2.14 4.38 -12.46
N VAL A 240 -2.60 5.30 -11.61
CA VAL A 240 -2.15 5.51 -10.24
C VAL A 240 -3.33 5.54 -9.27
N THR A 241 -3.06 5.52 -7.96
CA THR A 241 -4.06 5.84 -6.94
C THR A 241 -4.16 7.35 -6.72
N SER A 242 -5.21 7.81 -6.08
CA SER A 242 -5.47 9.24 -5.86
C SER A 242 -4.83 9.78 -4.57
N SER A 243 -3.82 9.10 -4.04
CA SER A 243 -3.13 9.51 -2.82
C SER A 243 -1.61 9.51 -2.98
N ASN A 244 -0.92 10.25 -2.12
CA ASN A 244 0.54 10.22 -2.06
C ASN A 244 0.99 8.99 -1.29
N THR A 245 1.55 8.02 -2.02
CA THR A 245 2.05 6.75 -1.48
C THR A 245 3.51 6.83 -1.04
N ILE A 246 4.20 7.90 -1.42
CA ILE A 246 5.60 8.17 -1.11
C ILE A 246 5.82 8.61 0.34
N CYS A 247 7.07 8.69 0.78
CA CYS A 247 7.46 9.07 2.13
C CYS A 247 6.88 10.42 2.57
N ALA A 248 6.82 11.42 1.69
CA ALA A 248 6.21 12.72 1.97
C ALA A 248 4.72 12.62 2.37
N GLY A 249 4.01 11.58 1.87
CA GLY A 249 2.63 11.28 2.25
C GLY A 249 2.47 10.98 3.74
N ALA A 250 3.47 10.42 4.41
CA ALA A 250 3.43 10.21 5.86
C ALA A 250 3.43 11.56 6.62
N CYS A 251 4.19 12.54 6.16
CA CYS A 251 4.21 13.86 6.77
C CYS A 251 2.84 14.54 6.69
N THR A 252 2.24 14.58 5.51
CA THR A 252 0.93 15.22 5.30
C THR A 252 -0.23 14.41 5.86
N GLY A 253 -0.14 13.08 5.81
CA GLY A 253 -1.20 12.16 6.25
C GLY A 253 -1.29 11.95 7.75
N LEU A 254 -0.27 12.38 8.51
CA LEU A 254 -0.23 12.27 9.98
C LEU A 254 0.03 13.59 10.68
N GLY A 255 0.40 14.65 9.95
CA GLY A 255 0.72 15.95 10.52
C GLY A 255 2.05 15.96 11.28
N ILE A 256 3.09 15.32 10.72
CA ILE A 256 4.45 15.30 11.26
C ILE A 256 5.40 16.15 10.40
N GLY A 257 6.35 16.81 11.05
CA GLY A 257 7.39 17.56 10.34
C GLY A 257 8.38 16.60 9.65
N PRO A 258 8.86 16.91 8.43
CA PRO A 258 9.75 16.02 7.69
C PRO A 258 11.07 15.73 8.42
N ASN A 259 11.52 16.64 9.28
CA ASN A 259 12.72 16.48 10.14
C ASN A 259 12.54 15.46 11.29
N LYS A 260 11.36 14.86 11.42
CA LYS A 260 11.08 13.79 12.41
C LYS A 260 11.18 12.39 11.79
N VAL A 261 11.23 12.29 10.46
CA VAL A 261 11.41 11.05 9.75
C VAL A 261 12.83 10.54 9.98
N GLY A 262 12.94 9.32 10.45
CA GLY A 262 14.19 8.59 10.67
C GLY A 262 14.47 7.64 9.51
N ASN A 263 14.25 6.33 9.73
CA ASN A 263 14.45 5.36 8.65
C ASN A 263 13.26 5.35 7.68
N VAL A 264 13.57 5.15 6.41
CA VAL A 264 12.59 4.90 5.35
C VAL A 264 12.86 3.50 4.82
N TYR A 265 11.98 2.57 5.17
CA TYR A 265 12.04 1.18 4.72
C TYR A 265 11.31 1.03 3.40
N GLY A 266 12.03 0.68 2.35
CA GLY A 266 11.49 0.41 1.03
C GLY A 266 11.30 -1.09 0.80
N ILE A 267 10.06 -1.54 0.60
CA ILE A 267 9.75 -2.95 0.32
C ILE A 267 9.69 -3.17 -1.19
N MET A 268 10.43 -4.16 -1.66
CA MET A 268 10.39 -4.65 -3.03
C MET A 268 10.24 -6.17 -3.06
N LYS A 269 9.62 -6.72 -4.08
CA LYS A 269 9.70 -8.16 -4.40
C LYS A 269 10.97 -8.45 -5.20
N ALA A 270 11.43 -9.67 -5.15
CA ALA A 270 12.53 -10.15 -6.02
C ALA A 270 12.14 -10.17 -7.53
N TYR A 271 10.90 -9.82 -7.86
CA TYR A 271 10.33 -9.67 -9.20
C TYR A 271 9.27 -8.55 -9.19
N CYS A 272 8.68 -8.22 -10.32
CA CYS A 272 7.62 -7.22 -10.40
C CYS A 272 6.25 -7.86 -10.58
N THR A 273 5.23 -7.22 -9.99
CA THR A 273 3.82 -7.54 -10.28
C THR A 273 3.01 -6.26 -10.42
N ARG A 274 1.96 -6.32 -11.25
CA ARG A 274 1.01 -5.23 -11.40
C ARG A 274 -0.43 -5.75 -11.48
N VAL A 275 -1.35 -5.04 -10.85
CA VAL A 275 -2.79 -5.25 -10.99
C VAL A 275 -3.38 -4.12 -11.83
N GLY A 276 -4.30 -4.46 -12.75
CA GLY A 276 -4.98 -3.49 -13.59
C GLY A 276 -4.19 -3.06 -14.83
N ALA A 277 -4.66 -2.00 -15.45
CA ALA A 277 -4.08 -1.45 -16.66
C ALA A 277 -2.82 -0.60 -16.37
N GLY A 278 -2.20 -0.14 -17.44
CA GLY A 278 -1.04 0.74 -17.42
C GLY A 278 0.27 0.04 -17.74
N PRO A 279 1.33 0.82 -17.96
CA PRO A 279 2.60 0.34 -18.45
C PRO A 279 3.30 -0.56 -17.41
N PHE A 280 3.97 -1.58 -17.93
CA PHE A 280 4.76 -2.52 -17.15
C PHE A 280 5.93 -3.01 -18.01
N PRO A 281 7.05 -2.28 -18.03
CA PRO A 281 8.14 -2.53 -18.98
C PRO A 281 8.71 -3.94 -18.96
N THR A 282 8.78 -4.56 -17.78
CA THR A 282 9.36 -5.90 -17.61
C THR A 282 8.32 -7.03 -17.61
N GLU A 283 7.07 -6.76 -18.02
CA GLU A 283 6.02 -7.78 -18.08
C GLU A 283 6.39 -8.96 -18.97
N LEU A 284 6.06 -10.17 -18.51
CA LEU A 284 6.31 -11.43 -19.21
C LEU A 284 4.99 -12.07 -19.63
N PHE A 285 4.90 -12.39 -20.91
CA PHE A 285 3.73 -13.04 -21.54
C PHE A 285 3.96 -14.52 -21.86
N ASP A 286 5.11 -15.06 -21.45
CA ASP A 286 5.56 -16.42 -21.70
C ASP A 286 5.39 -17.35 -20.48
N GLU A 287 5.85 -18.60 -20.61
CA GLU A 287 5.84 -19.58 -19.53
C GLU A 287 6.63 -19.14 -18.29
N THR A 288 7.59 -18.23 -18.45
CA THR A 288 8.35 -17.65 -17.34
C THR A 288 7.45 -16.78 -16.46
N GLY A 289 6.66 -15.90 -17.07
CA GLY A 289 5.70 -15.06 -16.38
C GLY A 289 4.63 -15.89 -15.66
N LYS A 290 4.13 -16.94 -16.30
CA LYS A 290 3.21 -17.89 -15.70
C LYS A 290 3.84 -18.62 -14.50
N LYS A 291 5.07 -19.11 -14.64
CA LYS A 291 5.80 -19.78 -13.57
C LYS A 291 6.00 -18.87 -12.35
N ILE A 292 6.36 -17.59 -12.54
CA ILE A 292 6.47 -16.61 -11.46
C ILE A 292 5.11 -16.43 -10.77
N ARG A 293 4.03 -16.29 -11.55
CA ARG A 293 2.66 -16.12 -11.02
C ARG A 293 2.25 -17.32 -10.16
N ASP A 294 2.45 -18.53 -10.65
CA ASP A 294 2.00 -19.76 -9.99
C ASP A 294 2.81 -19.99 -8.71
N LEU A 295 4.15 -19.91 -8.75
CA LEU A 295 5.02 -20.07 -7.59
C LEU A 295 4.81 -18.95 -6.56
N GLY A 296 4.59 -17.72 -7.02
CA GLY A 296 4.36 -16.56 -6.18
C GLY A 296 2.93 -16.45 -5.64
N HIS A 297 2.01 -17.34 -6.07
CA HIS A 297 0.57 -17.22 -5.77
C HIS A 297 0.04 -15.82 -6.07
N GLU A 298 0.43 -15.26 -7.24
CA GLU A 298 0.12 -13.89 -7.63
C GLU A 298 -1.30 -13.78 -8.21
N TYR A 299 -2.27 -13.93 -7.31
CA TYR A 299 -3.70 -13.82 -7.55
C TYR A 299 -4.32 -12.82 -6.56
N GLY A 300 -5.34 -12.11 -7.01
CA GLY A 300 -6.03 -11.13 -6.15
C GLY A 300 -6.74 -11.83 -4.99
N ALA A 301 -6.45 -11.41 -3.76
CA ALA A 301 -6.98 -12.04 -2.53
C ALA A 301 -8.52 -12.04 -2.45
N VAL A 302 -9.20 -11.11 -3.13
CA VAL A 302 -10.66 -10.95 -3.10
C VAL A 302 -11.32 -11.49 -4.37
N THR A 303 -10.70 -11.24 -5.53
CA THR A 303 -11.31 -11.52 -6.84
C THR A 303 -10.73 -12.75 -7.52
N GLY A 304 -9.63 -13.31 -7.00
CA GLY A 304 -8.88 -14.38 -7.66
C GLY A 304 -8.23 -13.96 -9.00
N ARG A 305 -8.29 -12.67 -9.38
CA ARG A 305 -7.76 -12.19 -10.66
C ARG A 305 -6.26 -12.37 -10.70
N GLU A 306 -5.75 -12.91 -11.82
CA GLU A 306 -4.32 -13.04 -12.08
C GLU A 306 -3.62 -11.68 -12.06
N ARG A 307 -2.48 -11.61 -11.37
CA ARG A 307 -1.59 -10.47 -11.46
C ARG A 307 -0.67 -10.63 -12.67
N ARG A 308 -0.39 -9.51 -13.33
CA ARG A 308 0.66 -9.40 -14.34
C ARG A 308 2.00 -9.56 -13.63
N CYS A 309 2.91 -10.37 -14.17
CA CYS A 309 4.21 -10.68 -13.57
C CYS A 309 5.34 -10.35 -14.53
N GLY A 310 6.48 -9.95 -14.00
CA GLY A 310 7.66 -9.62 -14.79
C GLY A 310 8.94 -9.71 -13.98
N TRP A 311 10.08 -9.66 -14.66
CA TRP A 311 11.37 -9.57 -13.99
C TRP A 311 11.51 -8.30 -13.17
N ILE A 312 12.42 -8.32 -12.20
CA ILE A 312 12.73 -7.14 -11.38
C ILE A 312 13.19 -5.98 -12.26
N ASP A 313 12.67 -4.79 -11.99
CA ASP A 313 12.96 -3.55 -12.72
C ASP A 313 13.79 -2.61 -11.83
N LEU A 314 15.09 -2.59 -12.07
CA LEU A 314 16.01 -1.80 -11.25
C LEU A 314 16.01 -0.32 -11.62
N VAL A 315 15.64 0.03 -12.85
CA VAL A 315 15.48 1.44 -13.26
C VAL A 315 14.33 2.07 -12.47
N GLN A 316 13.19 1.37 -12.43
CA GLN A 316 12.03 1.76 -11.66
C GLN A 316 12.32 1.80 -10.15
N LEU A 317 13.01 0.77 -9.62
CA LEU A 317 13.34 0.71 -8.19
C LEU A 317 14.31 1.82 -7.77
N ARG A 318 15.33 2.14 -8.58
CA ARG A 318 16.26 3.24 -8.34
C ARG A 318 15.53 4.58 -8.27
N TYR A 319 14.57 4.78 -9.17
CA TYR A 319 13.70 5.95 -9.15
C TYR A 319 12.89 6.01 -7.83
N SER A 320 12.26 4.90 -7.42
CA SER A 320 11.50 4.85 -6.17
C SER A 320 12.39 5.10 -4.94
N VAL A 321 13.58 4.51 -4.89
CA VAL A 321 14.56 4.75 -3.82
C VAL A 321 14.90 6.23 -3.69
N MET A 322 15.12 6.90 -4.82
CA MET A 322 15.42 8.33 -4.87
C MET A 322 14.24 9.18 -4.38
N VAL A 323 13.04 8.95 -4.91
CA VAL A 323 11.84 9.75 -4.60
C VAL A 323 11.42 9.60 -3.14
N ASP A 324 11.54 8.40 -2.60
CA ASP A 324 11.17 8.09 -1.21
C ASP A 324 12.27 8.43 -0.20
N GLY A 325 13.52 8.59 -0.64
CA GLY A 325 14.67 8.74 0.25
C GLY A 325 14.89 7.48 1.08
N VAL A 326 14.80 6.30 0.46
CA VAL A 326 14.93 5.00 1.14
C VAL A 326 16.28 4.86 1.82
N THR A 327 16.27 4.50 3.10
CA THR A 327 17.49 4.26 3.89
C THR A 327 17.86 2.78 4.01
N GLU A 328 16.86 1.90 3.86
CA GLU A 328 17.04 0.45 3.93
C GLU A 328 15.99 -0.26 3.07
N LEU A 329 16.41 -1.24 2.30
CA LEU A 329 15.55 -2.08 1.47
C LEU A 329 15.14 -3.35 2.21
N ILE A 330 13.92 -3.81 1.89
CA ILE A 330 13.37 -5.08 2.35
C ILE A 330 12.95 -5.88 1.13
N MET A 331 13.59 -7.02 0.90
CA MET A 331 13.29 -7.89 -0.24
C MET A 331 12.32 -8.98 0.16
N MET A 332 11.23 -9.09 -0.59
CA MET A 332 10.16 -10.07 -0.38
C MET A 332 10.17 -11.13 -1.47
N LYS A 333 9.69 -12.33 -1.12
CA LYS A 333 9.40 -13.41 -2.08
C LYS A 333 10.61 -13.85 -2.90
N SER A 334 11.80 -13.89 -2.31
CA SER A 334 13.00 -14.41 -2.98
C SER A 334 12.89 -15.91 -3.28
N ASP A 335 12.18 -16.66 -2.45
CA ASP A 335 11.84 -18.09 -2.60
C ASP A 335 11.14 -18.43 -3.92
N VAL A 336 10.38 -17.50 -4.49
CA VAL A 336 9.69 -17.69 -5.77
C VAL A 336 10.68 -17.94 -6.91
N LEU A 337 11.91 -17.43 -6.79
CA LEU A 337 12.95 -17.58 -7.80
C LEU A 337 13.86 -18.79 -7.58
N ASP A 338 13.66 -19.59 -6.53
CA ASP A 338 14.52 -20.72 -6.13
C ASP A 338 14.79 -21.73 -7.24
N SER A 339 13.81 -21.96 -8.11
CA SER A 339 13.89 -22.98 -9.17
C SER A 339 14.36 -22.47 -10.53
N PHE A 340 14.73 -21.18 -10.63
CA PHE A 340 15.17 -20.61 -11.91
C PHE A 340 16.65 -20.85 -12.14
N GLU A 341 17.02 -21.16 -13.40
CA GLU A 341 18.42 -21.31 -13.81
C GLU A 341 19.11 -19.96 -14.04
N THR A 342 18.34 -19.06 -14.64
CA THR A 342 18.78 -17.69 -14.95
C THR A 342 17.72 -16.73 -14.46
N ILE A 343 18.15 -15.68 -13.80
CA ILE A 343 17.32 -14.58 -13.32
C ILE A 343 17.72 -13.34 -14.09
N LYS A 344 16.73 -12.57 -14.55
CA LYS A 344 16.98 -11.34 -15.29
C LYS A 344 16.61 -10.12 -14.43
N ALA A 345 17.46 -9.10 -14.48
CA ALA A 345 17.21 -7.81 -13.87
C ALA A 345 17.27 -6.72 -14.93
N CYS A 346 16.23 -5.91 -15.06
CA CYS A 346 16.22 -4.77 -15.98
C CYS A 346 17.13 -3.67 -15.41
N VAL A 347 18.16 -3.31 -16.18
CA VAL A 347 19.20 -2.35 -15.78
C VAL A 347 19.16 -1.06 -16.60
N ALA A 348 18.38 -1.02 -17.67
CA ALA A 348 18.19 0.17 -18.50
C ALA A 348 16.97 -0.02 -19.38
N TYR A 349 16.50 1.06 -20.00
CA TYR A 349 15.49 1.03 -21.07
C TYR A 349 16.09 1.53 -22.39
N GLU A 350 15.62 0.92 -23.49
CA GLU A 350 15.73 1.50 -24.81
C GLU A 350 14.45 2.32 -25.08
N LEU A 351 14.60 3.60 -25.32
CA LEU A 351 13.49 4.50 -25.62
C LEU A 351 13.01 4.31 -27.07
N PRO A 352 11.73 4.57 -27.40
CA PRO A 352 11.18 4.36 -28.74
C PRO A 352 11.96 5.08 -29.86
N ASP A 353 12.36 6.31 -29.62
CA ASP A 353 13.03 7.18 -30.60
C ASP A 353 14.42 7.62 -30.16
N GLY A 354 15.05 6.91 -29.23
CA GLY A 354 16.21 7.47 -28.62
C GLY A 354 17.22 6.50 -28.01
N PRO A 355 18.19 7.05 -27.29
CA PRO A 355 19.26 6.30 -26.68
C PRO A 355 18.75 5.45 -25.50
N ARG A 356 19.61 4.53 -25.08
CA ARG A 356 19.50 3.82 -23.80
C ARG A 356 19.48 4.82 -22.65
N THR A 357 18.58 4.61 -21.67
CA THR A 357 18.52 5.36 -20.42
C THR A 357 18.54 4.43 -19.20
N GLU A 358 19.13 4.90 -18.12
CA GLU A 358 19.08 4.31 -16.78
C GLU A 358 18.22 5.15 -15.83
N GLU A 359 17.68 6.26 -16.30
CA GLU A 359 16.70 7.09 -15.60
C GLU A 359 15.29 6.69 -15.99
N PHE A 360 14.39 6.68 -15.02
CA PHE A 360 12.98 6.39 -15.24
C PHE A 360 12.33 7.51 -16.06
N PRO A 361 11.88 7.24 -17.30
CA PRO A 361 11.40 8.29 -18.19
C PRO A 361 9.96 8.71 -17.85
N TYR A 362 9.56 9.89 -18.31
CA TYR A 362 8.18 10.37 -18.18
C TYR A 362 7.18 9.48 -18.93
N GLU A 363 7.49 9.07 -20.14
CA GLU A 363 6.69 8.14 -20.95
C GLU A 363 7.33 6.75 -20.91
N ILE A 364 6.57 5.75 -20.43
CA ILE A 364 7.07 4.39 -20.23
C ILE A 364 6.28 3.32 -20.99
N ASP A 365 5.31 3.73 -21.83
CA ASP A 365 4.43 2.78 -22.51
C ASP A 365 5.15 1.89 -23.53
N ASP A 366 6.10 2.44 -24.27
CA ASP A 366 6.77 1.75 -25.38
C ASP A 366 8.28 1.54 -25.15
N VAL A 367 8.75 1.67 -23.92
CA VAL A 367 10.16 1.37 -23.60
C VAL A 367 10.44 -0.12 -23.64
N LYS A 368 11.65 -0.50 -24.09
CA LYS A 368 12.09 -1.89 -24.09
C LYS A 368 13.11 -2.11 -22.97
N PRO A 369 12.88 -3.09 -22.07
CA PRO A 369 13.80 -3.38 -20.99
C PRO A 369 15.09 -4.02 -21.52
N ILE A 370 16.23 -3.52 -21.02
CA ILE A 370 17.56 -4.11 -21.23
C ILE A 370 17.93 -4.89 -19.98
N TYR A 371 18.16 -6.18 -20.14
CA TYR A 371 18.39 -7.08 -19.01
C TYR A 371 19.86 -7.42 -18.83
N LYS A 372 20.26 -7.51 -17.55
CA LYS A 372 21.42 -8.28 -17.10
C LYS A 372 20.94 -9.66 -16.66
N GLU A 373 21.59 -10.71 -17.13
CA GLU A 373 21.36 -12.08 -16.71
C GLU A 373 22.28 -12.43 -15.55
N LEU A 374 21.72 -13.12 -14.56
CA LEU A 374 22.39 -13.56 -13.34
C LEU A 374 22.11 -15.05 -13.12
N PRO A 375 23.05 -15.84 -12.60
CA PRO A 375 22.80 -17.23 -12.25
C PRO A 375 21.71 -17.36 -11.19
N GLY A 376 20.79 -18.29 -11.38
CA GLY A 376 19.86 -18.71 -10.33
C GLY A 376 20.58 -19.57 -9.27
N TRP A 377 20.03 -19.60 -8.07
CA TRP A 377 20.67 -20.34 -6.95
C TRP A 377 20.20 -21.79 -6.81
N LYS A 378 19.07 -22.17 -7.40
CA LYS A 378 18.55 -23.56 -7.42
C LYS A 378 18.55 -24.26 -6.05
N GLN A 379 18.20 -23.54 -5.03
CA GLN A 379 18.15 -24.02 -3.64
C GLN A 379 16.87 -23.53 -2.97
N ASP A 380 16.21 -24.41 -2.22
CA ASP A 380 15.07 -24.07 -1.38
C ASP A 380 15.53 -23.14 -0.25
N MET A 381 15.25 -21.85 -0.42
CA MET A 381 15.64 -20.80 0.52
C MET A 381 14.85 -20.83 1.83
N THR A 382 13.66 -21.43 1.82
CA THR A 382 12.76 -21.45 2.99
C THR A 382 13.35 -22.12 4.23
N LYS A 383 14.43 -22.89 4.05
CA LYS A 383 15.14 -23.61 5.10
C LYS A 383 16.27 -22.84 5.75
N CYS A 384 16.73 -21.74 5.14
CA CYS A 384 17.82 -20.93 5.68
C CYS A 384 17.40 -20.26 7.00
N LYS A 385 18.31 -20.23 7.97
CA LYS A 385 18.11 -19.60 9.29
C LYS A 385 18.91 -18.30 9.46
N SER A 386 19.93 -18.10 8.63
CA SER A 386 20.77 -16.91 8.63
C SER A 386 21.28 -16.62 7.22
N GLU A 387 21.82 -15.41 7.01
CA GLU A 387 22.45 -15.03 5.74
C GLU A 387 23.70 -15.84 5.40
N ASP A 388 24.35 -16.46 6.40
CA ASP A 388 25.52 -17.33 6.19
C ASP A 388 25.16 -18.62 5.42
N GLU A 389 23.91 -19.05 5.49
CA GLU A 389 23.39 -20.24 4.80
C GLU A 389 22.95 -19.95 3.36
N PHE A 390 22.97 -18.70 2.94
CA PHE A 390 22.60 -18.35 1.57
C PHE A 390 23.59 -18.89 0.55
N PRO A 391 23.11 -19.48 -0.56
CA PRO A 391 23.98 -19.94 -1.64
C PRO A 391 24.74 -18.75 -2.27
N GLN A 392 25.93 -19.00 -2.79
CA GLN A 392 26.77 -17.94 -3.34
C GLN A 392 26.06 -17.13 -4.44
N ALA A 393 25.35 -17.81 -5.34
CA ALA A 393 24.59 -17.14 -6.42
C ALA A 393 23.55 -16.16 -5.87
N PHE A 394 22.89 -16.49 -4.75
CA PHE A 394 21.95 -15.58 -4.09
C PHE A 394 22.64 -14.39 -3.43
N ARG A 395 23.78 -14.63 -2.77
CA ARG A 395 24.60 -13.53 -2.21
C ARG A 395 25.08 -12.58 -3.31
N ASP A 396 25.52 -13.11 -4.44
CA ASP A 396 25.95 -12.30 -5.59
C ASP A 396 24.80 -11.50 -6.18
N TYR A 397 23.59 -12.11 -6.25
CA TYR A 397 22.37 -11.43 -6.68
C TYR A 397 22.03 -10.26 -5.75
N VAL A 398 22.00 -10.50 -4.43
CA VAL A 398 21.72 -9.45 -3.43
C VAL A 398 22.75 -8.33 -3.52
N SER A 399 24.05 -8.66 -3.58
CA SER A 399 25.12 -7.68 -3.71
C SER A 399 25.01 -6.84 -4.98
N PHE A 400 24.61 -7.47 -6.09
CA PHE A 400 24.38 -6.76 -7.34
C PHE A 400 23.22 -5.76 -7.23
N LEU A 401 22.11 -6.15 -6.58
CA LEU A 401 20.97 -5.25 -6.35
C LEU A 401 21.38 -4.06 -5.46
N GLU A 402 22.10 -4.33 -4.35
CA GLU A 402 22.58 -3.30 -3.44
C GLU A 402 23.51 -2.29 -4.13
N GLN A 403 24.42 -2.78 -4.98
CA GLN A 403 25.31 -1.92 -5.77
C GLN A 403 24.55 -1.05 -6.78
N TYR A 404 23.55 -1.62 -7.48
CA TYR A 404 22.79 -0.87 -8.46
C TYR A 404 21.87 0.18 -7.81
N LEU A 405 21.21 -0.19 -6.71
CA LEU A 405 20.28 0.66 -5.98
C LEU A 405 20.95 1.60 -4.97
N GLU A 406 22.26 1.47 -4.77
CA GLU A 406 23.06 2.23 -3.80
C GLU A 406 22.48 2.20 -2.38
N THR A 407 21.75 1.13 -2.04
CA THR A 407 21.02 1.00 -0.77
C THR A 407 21.05 -0.44 -0.29
N ARG A 408 21.33 -0.61 1.01
CA ARG A 408 21.43 -1.92 1.64
C ARG A 408 20.07 -2.63 1.73
N ILE A 409 20.07 -3.93 1.46
CA ILE A 409 18.94 -4.83 1.74
C ILE A 409 19.13 -5.42 3.14
N GLY A 410 18.48 -4.85 4.14
CA GLY A 410 18.62 -5.25 5.55
C GLY A 410 17.74 -6.42 5.96
N ILE A 411 16.63 -6.66 5.26
CA ILE A 411 15.69 -7.75 5.56
C ILE A 411 15.34 -8.49 4.28
N ILE A 412 15.37 -9.83 4.36
CA ILE A 412 15.03 -10.72 3.24
C ILE A 412 13.97 -11.72 3.68
N SER A 413 12.82 -11.71 3.01
CA SER A 413 11.79 -12.73 3.18
C SER A 413 12.04 -13.90 2.21
N ILE A 414 12.20 -15.08 2.76
CA ILE A 414 12.54 -16.32 2.07
C ILE A 414 11.39 -17.33 2.07
N GLY A 415 10.17 -16.91 2.34
CA GLY A 415 8.97 -17.74 2.36
C GLY A 415 7.77 -16.97 2.90
N PRO A 416 6.57 -17.56 2.93
CA PRO A 416 5.33 -16.88 3.33
C PRO A 416 5.22 -16.65 4.83
N ASP A 417 5.78 -17.53 5.66
CA ASP A 417 5.66 -17.47 7.12
C ASP A 417 6.46 -16.30 7.73
N ARG A 418 6.00 -15.80 8.88
CA ARG A 418 6.65 -14.75 9.68
C ARG A 418 8.11 -15.10 10.00
N GLU A 419 8.35 -16.36 10.39
CA GLU A 419 9.69 -16.84 10.78
C GLU A 419 10.65 -16.97 9.60
N GLN A 420 10.11 -17.05 8.36
CA GLN A 420 10.91 -17.08 7.14
C GLN A 420 11.32 -15.68 6.71
N THR A 421 11.91 -14.94 7.66
CA THR A 421 12.40 -13.58 7.46
C THR A 421 13.77 -13.44 8.10
N ILE A 422 14.78 -13.19 7.29
CA ILE A 422 16.19 -13.03 7.71
C ILE A 422 16.50 -11.56 7.85
N VAL A 423 16.88 -11.14 9.05
CA VAL A 423 17.45 -9.80 9.31
C VAL A 423 18.96 -9.92 9.17
N ARG A 424 19.51 -9.22 8.20
CA ARG A 424 20.97 -9.21 7.91
C ARG A 424 21.71 -8.30 8.89
N LYS A 425 22.94 -8.70 9.24
CA LYS A 425 23.81 -7.96 10.18
C LYS A 425 24.59 -6.83 9.53
#